data_b14a1f99a99eca364b28e151332e0f5e
#
_entry.id   b14a1f99a99eca364b28e151332e0f5e
#
_cell.length_a   1.000
_cell.length_b   1.000
_cell.length_c   1.000
_cell.angle_alpha   90.00
_cell.angle_beta   90.00
_cell.angle_gamma   90.00
#
_symmetry.space_group_name_H-M   'P 1'
#
loop_
_entity.id
_entity.type
_entity.pdbx_description
1 polymer ?
#
loop_
_entity_poly.entity_id
_entity_poly.type
_entity_poly.pdbx_seq_one_letter_code
_entity_poly.pdbx_strand_id
1 'polypeptide(L)'
;MIIFRKLYFYPNSQQEPPVSATPKRIPQPTLDADIETLRALSGIDGYTPHNPAYSLESAMAALQRMTESETALIHAENAVAAARSALLNDRSTIHKIALGAKDEAIVLFGPDSDQIVALGMKKKSDRNRPRRAAKAADKG
;
A
#
# COMPACT_ATOMS: atom_id res chain seq x y z
N MET A 1 -18.08 38.72 -36.23
CA MET A 1 -17.18 38.04 -35.27
C MET A 1 -18.05 37.18 -34.37
N ILE A 2 -18.14 35.87 -34.64
CA ILE A 2 -18.99 34.96 -33.88
C ILE A 2 -18.11 34.33 -32.79
N ILE A 3 -18.38 34.69 -31.55
CA ILE A 3 -17.70 34.08 -30.39
C ILE A 3 -18.41 32.76 -30.10
N PHE A 4 -17.81 31.65 -30.46
CA PHE A 4 -18.27 30.33 -30.03
C PHE A 4 -18.02 30.19 -28.51
N ARG A 5 -19.03 30.46 -27.69
CA ARG A 5 -19.08 30.06 -26.30
C ARG A 5 -19.18 28.53 -26.28
N LYS A 6 -18.07 27.85 -26.05
CA LYS A 6 -18.02 26.41 -25.76
C LYS A 6 -18.75 26.19 -24.45
N LEU A 7 -20.04 25.83 -24.55
CA LEU A 7 -20.81 25.33 -23.42
C LEU A 7 -20.17 24.01 -23.00
N TYR A 8 -19.36 24.04 -21.95
CA TYR A 8 -19.01 22.83 -21.23
C TYR A 8 -20.28 22.31 -20.58
N PHE A 9 -20.90 21.34 -21.24
CA PHE A 9 -21.93 20.52 -20.65
C PHE A 9 -21.24 19.63 -19.62
N TYR A 10 -21.28 20.01 -18.33
CA TYR A 10 -20.98 19.11 -17.24
C TYR A 10 -22.10 18.09 -17.20
N PRO A 11 -21.85 16.80 -17.49
CA PRO A 11 -22.88 15.80 -17.24
C PRO A 11 -23.13 15.79 -15.74
N ASN A 12 -24.37 16.05 -15.44
CA ASN A 12 -25.02 16.02 -14.15
C ASN A 12 -24.41 15.01 -13.20
N SER A 13 -24.13 15.49 -12.00
CA SER A 13 -23.80 14.71 -10.79
C SER A 13 -24.43 13.33 -10.83
N GLN A 14 -23.59 12.32 -11.06
CA GLN A 14 -23.94 10.96 -10.68
C GLN A 14 -24.14 11.02 -9.17
N GLN A 15 -25.38 10.94 -8.74
CA GLN A 15 -25.72 10.61 -7.37
C GLN A 15 -24.91 9.37 -7.03
N GLU A 16 -23.88 9.55 -6.21
CA GLU A 16 -23.21 8.41 -5.60
C GLU A 16 -24.30 7.55 -4.96
N PRO A 17 -24.36 6.25 -5.26
CA PRO A 17 -25.33 5.39 -4.62
C PRO A 17 -25.18 5.56 -3.10
N PRO A 18 -26.27 5.57 -2.32
CA PRO A 18 -26.19 5.73 -0.88
C PRO A 18 -25.14 4.75 -0.35
N VAL A 19 -24.19 5.25 0.43
CA VAL A 19 -23.15 4.46 1.05
C VAL A 19 -23.85 3.35 1.81
N SER A 20 -23.94 2.18 1.19
CA SER A 20 -24.57 1.00 1.73
C SER A 20 -23.87 0.73 3.06
N ALA A 21 -24.61 0.68 4.15
CA ALA A 21 -24.08 0.43 5.48
C ALA A 21 -23.15 -0.79 5.40
N THR A 22 -21.89 -0.63 5.85
CA THR A 22 -20.91 -1.70 5.84
C THR A 22 -21.51 -2.96 6.46
N PRO A 23 -21.56 -4.10 5.77
CA PRO A 23 -22.15 -5.31 6.30
C PRO A 23 -21.49 -5.67 7.64
N LYS A 24 -22.28 -6.05 8.63
CA LYS A 24 -21.74 -6.53 9.89
C LYS A 24 -20.89 -7.79 9.64
N ARG A 25 -19.72 -7.83 10.27
CA ARG A 25 -18.85 -9.00 10.20
C ARG A 25 -19.56 -10.21 10.81
N ILE A 26 -19.72 -11.27 10.04
CA ILE A 26 -20.24 -12.56 10.52
C ILE A 26 -19.09 -13.30 11.22
N PRO A 27 -19.28 -13.83 12.44
CA PRO A 27 -18.27 -14.64 13.10
C PRO A 27 -17.92 -15.89 12.27
N GLN A 28 -16.67 -16.29 12.24
CA GLN A 28 -16.20 -17.42 11.42
C GLN A 28 -16.97 -18.72 11.71
N PRO A 29 -17.24 -19.13 12.98
CA PRO A 29 -17.99 -20.35 13.23
C PRO A 29 -19.44 -20.32 12.69
N THR A 30 -20.05 -19.14 12.66
CA THR A 30 -21.39 -18.97 12.05
C THR A 30 -21.32 -19.12 10.55
N LEU A 31 -20.33 -18.50 9.90
CA LEU A 31 -20.13 -18.61 8.46
C LEU A 31 -19.84 -20.05 8.05
N ASP A 32 -19.02 -20.77 8.79
CA ASP A 32 -18.71 -22.18 8.52
C ASP A 32 -19.98 -23.06 8.59
N ALA A 33 -20.82 -22.84 9.59
CA ALA A 33 -22.11 -23.53 9.72
C ALA A 33 -23.08 -23.18 8.57
N ASP A 34 -23.09 -21.93 8.14
CA ASP A 34 -23.91 -21.49 7.00
C ASP A 34 -23.44 -22.15 5.70
N ILE A 35 -22.13 -22.22 5.47
CA ILE A 35 -21.52 -22.88 4.32
C ILE A 35 -21.89 -24.36 4.28
N GLU A 36 -21.78 -25.07 5.40
CA GLU A 36 -22.17 -26.48 5.50
C GLU A 36 -23.67 -26.66 5.24
N THR A 37 -24.49 -25.74 5.73
CA THR A 37 -25.94 -25.75 5.44
C THR A 37 -26.21 -25.61 3.96
N LEU A 38 -25.56 -24.67 3.27
CA LEU A 38 -25.74 -24.47 1.84
C LEU A 38 -25.22 -25.66 1.02
N ARG A 39 -24.12 -26.28 1.44
CA ARG A 39 -23.61 -27.50 0.80
C ARG A 39 -24.56 -28.69 0.98
N ALA A 40 -25.17 -28.82 2.14
CA ALA A 40 -26.13 -29.89 2.43
C ALA A 40 -27.38 -29.80 1.58
N LEU A 41 -27.76 -28.62 1.06
CA LEU A 41 -28.91 -28.47 0.15
C LEU A 41 -28.77 -29.31 -1.10
N SER A 42 -27.56 -29.55 -1.60
CA SER A 42 -27.33 -30.38 -2.80
C SER A 42 -27.68 -31.86 -2.60
N GLY A 43 -27.72 -32.31 -1.35
CA GLY A 43 -28.09 -33.69 -0.98
C GLY A 43 -29.58 -33.86 -0.64
N ILE A 44 -30.39 -32.82 -0.73
CA ILE A 44 -31.81 -32.84 -0.41
C ILE A 44 -32.61 -32.97 -1.70
N ASP A 45 -33.14 -34.15 -1.96
CA ASP A 45 -34.02 -34.38 -3.11
C ASP A 45 -35.31 -33.57 -2.98
N GLY A 46 -35.72 -32.92 -4.08
CA GLY A 46 -36.98 -32.20 -4.13
C GLY A 46 -37.01 -30.85 -3.43
N TYR A 47 -35.85 -30.28 -3.09
CA TYR A 47 -35.77 -28.93 -2.55
C TYR A 47 -36.18 -27.88 -3.60
N THR A 48 -37.38 -27.34 -3.44
CA THR A 48 -37.95 -26.31 -4.31
C THR A 48 -38.47 -25.14 -3.49
N PRO A 49 -37.63 -24.13 -3.23
CA PRO A 49 -38.03 -22.98 -2.43
C PRO A 49 -39.02 -22.10 -3.20
N HIS A 50 -39.97 -21.48 -2.47
CA HIS A 50 -40.93 -20.53 -3.06
C HIS A 50 -40.24 -19.25 -3.53
N ASN A 51 -39.14 -18.87 -2.86
CA ASN A 51 -38.33 -17.72 -3.25
C ASN A 51 -37.09 -18.20 -4.04
N PRO A 52 -36.95 -17.79 -5.31
CA PRO A 52 -35.80 -18.16 -6.15
C PRO A 52 -34.45 -17.72 -5.58
N ALA A 53 -34.42 -16.68 -4.74
CA ALA A 53 -33.20 -16.22 -4.08
C ALA A 53 -32.59 -17.29 -3.14
N TYR A 54 -33.38 -18.24 -2.69
CA TYR A 54 -32.96 -19.33 -1.80
C TYR A 54 -32.85 -20.69 -2.52
N SER A 55 -32.79 -20.67 -3.84
CA SER A 55 -32.59 -21.87 -4.65
C SER A 55 -31.20 -22.47 -4.47
N LEU A 56 -31.03 -23.75 -4.78
CA LEU A 56 -29.73 -24.40 -4.80
C LEU A 56 -28.73 -23.67 -5.72
N GLU A 57 -29.21 -23.24 -6.90
CA GLU A 57 -28.40 -22.49 -7.87
C GLU A 57 -27.87 -21.16 -7.23
N SER A 58 -28.75 -20.40 -6.58
CA SER A 58 -28.38 -19.17 -5.89
C SER A 58 -27.38 -19.42 -4.76
N ALA A 59 -27.54 -20.50 -4.01
CA ALA A 59 -26.63 -20.91 -2.94
C ALA A 59 -25.23 -21.25 -3.49
N MET A 60 -25.16 -22.05 -4.54
CA MET A 60 -23.89 -22.42 -5.17
C MET A 60 -23.19 -21.22 -5.80
N ALA A 61 -23.95 -20.34 -6.47
CA ALA A 61 -23.41 -19.09 -7.00
C ALA A 61 -22.88 -18.16 -5.90
N ALA A 62 -23.53 -18.11 -4.75
CA ALA A 62 -23.04 -17.33 -3.59
C ALA A 62 -21.74 -17.91 -3.02
N LEU A 63 -21.65 -19.23 -2.85
CA LEU A 63 -20.43 -19.91 -2.41
C LEU A 63 -19.26 -19.68 -3.36
N GLN A 64 -19.52 -19.78 -4.66
CA GLN A 64 -18.51 -19.52 -5.68
C GLN A 64 -17.99 -18.07 -5.61
N ARG A 65 -18.90 -17.09 -5.56
CA ARG A 65 -18.50 -15.67 -5.43
C ARG A 65 -17.67 -15.41 -4.17
N MET A 66 -18.00 -16.06 -3.07
CA MET A 66 -17.22 -15.93 -1.84
C MET A 66 -15.80 -16.46 -2.05
N THR A 67 -15.64 -17.63 -2.62
CA THR A 67 -14.32 -18.22 -2.93
C THR A 67 -13.50 -17.35 -3.89
N GLU A 68 -14.15 -16.78 -4.90
CA GLU A 68 -13.51 -15.85 -5.83
C GLU A 68 -13.04 -14.58 -5.12
N SER A 69 -13.84 -14.04 -4.19
CA SER A 69 -13.50 -12.87 -3.41
C SER A 69 -12.34 -13.14 -2.44
N GLU A 70 -12.32 -14.31 -1.80
CA GLU A 70 -11.21 -14.74 -0.93
C GLU A 70 -9.91 -14.87 -1.72
N THR A 71 -9.98 -15.48 -2.90
CA THR A 71 -8.82 -15.61 -3.80
C THR A 71 -8.31 -14.24 -4.25
N ALA A 72 -9.21 -13.33 -4.63
CA ALA A 72 -8.86 -11.98 -5.02
C ALA A 72 -8.21 -11.20 -3.88
N LEU A 73 -8.68 -11.39 -2.64
CA LEU A 73 -8.07 -10.78 -1.46
C LEU A 73 -6.62 -11.26 -1.26
N ILE A 74 -6.38 -12.57 -1.34
CA ILE A 74 -5.03 -13.14 -1.23
C ILE A 74 -4.10 -12.57 -2.30
N HIS A 75 -4.57 -12.47 -3.55
CA HIS A 75 -3.76 -11.86 -4.62
C HIS A 75 -3.47 -10.39 -4.36
N ALA A 76 -4.43 -9.63 -3.86
CA ALA A 76 -4.23 -8.23 -3.53
C ALA A 76 -3.22 -8.05 -2.37
N GLU A 77 -3.30 -8.86 -1.34
CA GLU A 77 -2.34 -8.86 -0.22
C GLU A 77 -0.92 -9.18 -0.68
N ASN A 78 -0.77 -10.18 -1.55
CA ASN A 78 0.52 -10.53 -2.16
C ASN A 78 1.08 -9.38 -3.01
N ALA A 79 0.23 -8.71 -3.80
CA ALA A 79 0.63 -7.55 -4.59
C ALA A 79 1.09 -6.38 -3.70
N VAL A 80 0.39 -6.12 -2.60
CA VAL A 80 0.79 -5.10 -1.61
C VAL A 80 2.14 -5.45 -0.98
N ALA A 81 2.35 -6.71 -0.61
CA ALA A 81 3.62 -7.17 -0.04
C ALA A 81 4.79 -6.99 -1.04
N ALA A 82 4.58 -7.36 -2.29
CA ALA A 82 5.56 -7.18 -3.36
C ALA A 82 5.89 -5.69 -3.61
N ALA A 83 4.87 -4.83 -3.65
CA ALA A 83 5.05 -3.39 -3.81
C ALA A 83 5.83 -2.76 -2.66
N ARG A 84 5.57 -3.18 -1.42
CA ARG A 84 6.33 -2.74 -0.24
C ARG A 84 7.79 -3.15 -0.33
N SER A 85 8.08 -4.37 -0.75
CA SER A 85 9.46 -4.87 -0.92
C SER A 85 10.19 -4.10 -2.02
N ALA A 86 9.54 -3.84 -3.15
CA ALA A 86 10.10 -3.03 -4.23
C ALA A 86 10.45 -1.62 -3.75
N LEU A 87 9.53 -0.96 -3.02
CA LEU A 87 9.77 0.37 -2.47
C LEU A 87 10.96 0.40 -1.50
N LEU A 88 11.14 -0.61 -0.66
CA LEU A 88 12.30 -0.71 0.24
C LEU A 88 13.61 -0.84 -0.54
N ASN A 89 13.62 -1.64 -1.60
CA ASN A 89 14.78 -1.80 -2.47
C ASN A 89 15.14 -0.49 -3.19
N ASP A 90 14.13 0.20 -3.72
CA ASP A 90 14.31 1.49 -4.40
C ASP A 90 14.86 2.56 -3.44
N ARG A 91 14.34 2.65 -2.24
CA ARG A 91 14.86 3.54 -1.18
C ARG A 91 16.31 3.23 -0.84
N SER A 92 16.67 1.95 -0.72
CA SER A 92 18.05 1.53 -0.49
C SER A 92 18.97 1.93 -1.64
N THR A 93 18.50 1.76 -2.88
CA THR A 93 19.23 2.14 -4.08
C THR A 93 19.47 3.64 -4.15
N ILE A 94 18.45 4.45 -3.92
CA ILE A 94 18.56 5.92 -3.85
C ILE A 94 19.59 6.33 -2.78
N HIS A 95 19.52 5.72 -1.61
CA HIS A 95 20.48 6.03 -0.54
C HIS A 95 21.94 5.72 -0.94
N LYS A 96 22.18 4.54 -1.53
CA LYS A 96 23.51 4.15 -2.01
C LYS A 96 24.03 5.10 -3.09
N ILE A 97 23.17 5.47 -4.05
CA ILE A 97 23.54 6.43 -5.11
C ILE A 97 23.86 7.80 -4.52
N ALA A 98 23.07 8.27 -3.56
CA ALA A 98 23.32 9.55 -2.91
C ALA A 98 24.65 9.57 -2.12
N LEU A 99 24.99 8.48 -1.43
CA LEU A 99 26.29 8.35 -0.77
C LEU A 99 27.44 8.34 -1.78
N GLY A 100 27.33 7.51 -2.83
CA GLY A 100 28.35 7.45 -3.90
C GLY A 100 28.53 8.80 -4.59
N ALA A 101 27.44 9.51 -4.90
CA ALA A 101 27.51 10.85 -5.50
C ALA A 101 28.23 11.87 -4.60
N LYS A 102 28.03 11.77 -3.29
CA LYS A 102 28.75 12.62 -2.33
C LYS A 102 30.25 12.32 -2.31
N ASP A 103 30.61 11.04 -2.34
CA ASP A 103 32.02 10.63 -2.38
C ASP A 103 32.68 11.06 -3.69
N GLU A 104 32.03 10.90 -4.82
CA GLU A 104 32.50 11.37 -6.13
C GLU A 104 32.67 12.90 -6.16
N ALA A 105 31.74 13.64 -5.57
CA ALA A 105 31.87 15.10 -5.50
C ALA A 105 33.08 15.53 -4.69
N ILE A 106 33.46 14.84 -3.63
CA ILE A 106 34.68 15.10 -2.85
C ILE A 106 35.91 14.82 -3.71
N VAL A 107 35.93 13.77 -4.51
CA VAL A 107 37.03 13.44 -5.41
C VAL A 107 37.18 14.47 -6.52
N LEU A 108 36.06 14.91 -7.13
CA LEU A 108 36.08 15.83 -8.27
C LEU A 108 36.36 17.29 -7.87
N PHE A 109 35.77 17.76 -6.80
CA PHE A 109 35.76 19.17 -6.42
C PHE A 109 36.60 19.48 -5.18
N GLY A 110 36.99 18.45 -4.44
CA GLY A 110 37.74 18.58 -3.19
C GLY A 110 36.84 18.71 -1.95
N PRO A 111 37.41 18.39 -0.77
CA PRO A 111 36.65 18.28 0.49
C PRO A 111 36.22 19.61 1.10
N ASP A 112 36.73 20.74 0.60
CA ASP A 112 36.43 22.11 1.08
C ASP A 112 35.72 22.96 0.00
N SER A 113 35.22 22.35 -1.06
CA SER A 113 34.54 23.04 -2.16
C SER A 113 33.12 23.45 -1.79
N ASP A 114 32.58 24.47 -2.49
CA ASP A 114 31.19 24.91 -2.30
C ASP A 114 30.20 23.88 -2.86
N GLN A 115 30.63 23.06 -3.80
CA GLN A 115 29.81 21.97 -4.38
C GLN A 115 29.43 20.93 -3.35
N ILE A 116 30.33 20.59 -2.41
CA ILE A 116 29.96 19.62 -1.36
C ILE A 116 28.95 20.21 -0.37
N VAL A 117 29.00 21.53 -0.15
CA VAL A 117 27.99 22.22 0.69
C VAL A 117 26.64 22.19 0.03
N ALA A 118 26.55 22.38 -1.28
CA ALA A 118 25.32 22.26 -2.06
C ALA A 118 24.69 20.86 -1.96
N LEU A 119 25.50 19.82 -1.74
CA LEU A 119 25.05 18.43 -1.51
C LEU A 119 24.70 18.14 -0.03
N GLY A 120 24.64 19.15 0.81
CA GLY A 120 24.29 19.03 2.23
C GLY A 120 25.42 18.50 3.11
N MET A 121 26.67 18.53 2.62
CA MET A 121 27.84 18.13 3.41
C MET A 121 28.53 19.34 4.03
N LYS A 122 29.23 19.13 5.14
CA LYS A 122 30.08 20.14 5.73
C LYS A 122 31.49 20.07 5.14
N LYS A 123 32.12 21.24 4.89
CA LYS A 123 33.52 21.32 4.52
C LYS A 123 34.40 20.63 5.56
N LYS A 124 35.52 20.06 5.13
CA LYS A 124 36.44 19.37 6.02
C LYS A 124 37.01 20.33 7.07
N SER A 125 37.25 21.57 6.68
CA SER A 125 37.71 22.66 7.57
C SER A 125 36.69 23.01 8.66
N ASP A 126 35.38 22.88 8.38
CA ASP A 126 34.28 23.20 9.30
C ASP A 126 33.90 22.06 10.23
N ARG A 127 34.49 20.88 10.07
CA ARG A 127 34.24 19.74 10.96
C ARG A 127 34.95 19.98 12.28
N ASN A 128 34.20 20.22 13.35
CA ASN A 128 34.76 20.33 14.71
C ASN A 128 35.54 19.05 15.04
N ARG A 129 36.87 19.18 15.23
CA ARG A 129 37.66 18.09 15.80
C ARG A 129 37.13 17.83 17.22
N PRO A 130 36.88 16.56 17.61
CA PRO A 130 36.55 16.27 18.99
C PRO A 130 37.68 16.81 19.87
N ARG A 131 37.34 17.74 20.77
CA ARG A 131 38.29 18.30 21.73
C ARG A 131 38.73 17.14 22.63
N ARG A 132 40.00 16.70 22.52
CA ARG A 132 40.54 15.75 23.46
C ARG A 132 40.36 16.39 24.83
N ALA A 133 39.61 15.74 25.71
CA ALA A 133 39.55 16.13 27.11
C ALA A 133 40.99 16.20 27.62
N ALA A 134 41.38 17.39 28.09
CA ALA A 134 42.68 17.55 28.70
C ALA A 134 42.77 16.56 29.86
N LYS A 135 43.74 15.64 29.77
CA LYS A 135 44.07 14.72 30.85
C LYS A 135 44.42 15.59 32.04
N ALA A 136 43.60 15.58 33.09
CA ALA A 136 43.89 16.27 34.33
C ALA A 136 45.27 15.80 34.78
N ALA A 137 46.20 16.74 34.87
CA ALA A 137 47.50 16.46 35.44
C ALA A 137 47.28 16.18 36.92
N ASP A 138 47.45 14.92 37.27
CA ASP A 138 47.59 14.48 38.65
C ASP A 138 48.82 15.14 39.24
N LYS A 139 48.60 16.12 40.13
CA LYS A 139 49.64 16.60 41.04
C LYS A 139 49.50 15.78 42.30
N GLY A 140 50.35 14.79 42.41
CA GLY A 140 50.63 14.13 43.67
C GLY A 140 51.24 15.09 44.67
#